data_a0fba5c65e1158907f1fa67a65354081
#
_entry.id   a0fba5c65e1158907f1fa67a65354081
#
_cell.length_a   1.000
_cell.length_b   1.000
_cell.length_c   1.000
_cell.angle_alpha   90.00
_cell.angle_beta   90.00
_cell.angle_gamma   90.00
#
_symmetry.space_group_name_H-M   'P 1'
#
loop_
_entity.id
_entity.type
_entity.pdbx_description
1 polymer ?
#
loop_
_entity_poly.entity_id
_entity_poly.type
_entity_poly.pdbx_seq_one_letter_code
_entity_poly.pdbx_strand_id
1 'polypeptide(L)'
;MNNPDDFTRFEHSGWERVAHKYNDVWATLTTQFIAPLLRAANVKNGMSVLDVACGPGYVAAAVQQLGALAVGIDFSREMILRAREFHPGIEFREGDAQALQSADETFDRVLMNFGLFHLSSPDKALAEARRVLRHGGTLGFTLWAKPEESPYSKLMNDAIEAHADMSVELPSGPPYYLFTDRTECRNALQSAGFAGDSMTFETFSVNWKVPTADFPFEAELHAGVRSAALLARQSPERLALIRSAVEKSVERYAVGEGYAIPIAAYIVVVSKK
;
A
#
# COMPACT_ATOMS: atom_id res chain seq x y z
N MET A 1 -17.37 -0.56 20.83
CA MET A 1 -17.67 -0.96 19.43
C MET A 1 -16.85 -0.06 18.53
N ASN A 2 -15.99 -0.66 17.70
CA ASN A 2 -15.14 0.10 16.79
C ASN A 2 -16.02 0.73 15.71
N ASN A 3 -16.00 2.05 15.59
CA ASN A 3 -16.69 2.75 14.53
C ASN A 3 -15.77 2.79 13.29
N PRO A 4 -16.14 2.19 12.14
CA PRO A 4 -15.35 2.25 10.91
C PRO A 4 -14.95 3.67 10.51
N ASP A 5 -15.80 4.66 10.83
CA ASP A 5 -15.53 6.07 10.56
C ASP A 5 -14.35 6.63 11.36
N ASP A 6 -14.08 6.12 12.57
CA ASP A 6 -12.94 6.56 13.38
C ASP A 6 -11.62 6.10 12.76
N PHE A 7 -11.59 4.86 12.25
CA PHE A 7 -10.44 4.34 11.56
C PHE A 7 -10.20 5.05 10.22
N THR A 8 -11.27 5.30 9.45
CA THR A 8 -11.17 6.06 8.20
C THR A 8 -10.63 7.47 8.44
N ARG A 9 -11.14 8.19 9.47
CA ARG A 9 -10.62 9.52 9.83
C ARG A 9 -9.15 9.49 10.26
N PHE A 10 -8.77 8.46 11.01
CA PHE A 10 -7.39 8.27 11.44
C PHE A 10 -6.44 8.07 10.25
N GLU A 11 -6.74 7.15 9.35
CA GLU A 11 -5.95 6.91 8.15
C GLU A 11 -5.91 8.15 7.25
N HIS A 12 -7.07 8.79 7.00
CA HIS A 12 -7.15 10.01 6.20
C HIS A 12 -6.26 11.13 6.77
N SER A 13 -6.41 11.46 8.05
CA SER A 13 -5.61 12.50 8.71
C SER A 13 -4.12 12.16 8.71
N GLY A 14 -3.79 10.87 8.79
CA GLY A 14 -2.43 10.37 8.71
C GLY A 14 -1.82 10.64 7.35
N TRP A 15 -2.50 10.24 6.28
CA TRP A 15 -2.03 10.41 4.92
C TRP A 15 -1.97 11.87 4.47
N GLU A 16 -2.93 12.71 4.89
CA GLU A 16 -2.84 14.16 4.71
C GLU A 16 -1.54 14.73 5.30
N ARG A 17 -1.22 14.35 6.53
CA ARG A 17 -0.03 14.83 7.25
C ARG A 17 1.27 14.43 6.59
N VAL A 18 1.38 13.19 6.08
CA VAL A 18 2.65 12.64 5.57
C VAL A 18 2.82 12.74 4.06
N ALA A 19 1.83 13.24 3.33
CA ALA A 19 1.86 13.32 1.86
C ALA A 19 3.12 14.01 1.31
N HIS A 20 3.60 15.05 2.00
CA HIS A 20 4.80 15.79 1.60
C HIS A 20 6.11 14.99 1.77
N LYS A 21 6.13 13.96 2.64
CA LYS A 21 7.29 13.10 2.89
C LYS A 21 7.28 11.81 2.07
N TYR A 22 6.11 11.44 1.53
CA TYR A 22 5.94 10.17 0.85
C TYR A 22 6.96 9.96 -0.28
N ASN A 23 7.21 11.01 -1.05
CA ASN A 23 8.14 10.95 -2.19
C ASN A 23 9.56 10.56 -1.78
N ASP A 24 10.06 11.14 -0.70
CA ASP A 24 11.45 10.97 -0.25
C ASP A 24 11.66 9.66 0.52
N VAL A 25 10.58 9.03 0.97
CA VAL A 25 10.61 7.83 1.80
C VAL A 25 9.98 6.65 1.05
N TRP A 26 8.65 6.55 1.09
CA TRP A 26 7.95 5.35 0.63
C TRP A 26 7.96 5.19 -0.89
N ALA A 27 7.97 6.27 -1.67
CA ALA A 27 8.04 6.15 -3.12
C ALA A 27 9.34 5.46 -3.59
N THR A 28 10.45 5.62 -2.88
CA THR A 28 11.72 4.93 -3.18
C THR A 28 11.61 3.41 -3.12
N LEU A 29 10.63 2.91 -2.37
CA LEU A 29 10.34 1.50 -2.18
C LEU A 29 9.14 1.03 -3.01
N THR A 30 7.97 1.67 -2.84
CA THR A 30 6.71 1.20 -3.41
C THR A 30 6.69 1.23 -4.93
N THR A 31 7.42 2.15 -5.56
CA THR A 31 7.55 2.24 -7.02
C THR A 31 8.25 1.02 -7.64
N GLN A 32 9.08 0.31 -6.88
CA GLN A 32 9.77 -0.90 -7.36
C GLN A 32 8.78 -2.05 -7.64
N PHE A 33 7.58 -2.01 -7.06
CA PHE A 33 6.53 -3.01 -7.27
C PHE A 33 5.58 -2.67 -8.43
N ILE A 34 5.66 -1.47 -9.00
CA ILE A 34 4.74 -1.02 -10.06
C ILE A 34 4.92 -1.87 -11.32
N ALA A 35 6.12 -1.99 -11.85
CA ALA A 35 6.35 -2.76 -13.07
C ALA A 35 5.95 -4.24 -12.94
N PRO A 36 6.25 -4.94 -11.83
CA PRO A 36 5.70 -6.27 -11.58
C PRO A 36 4.17 -6.32 -11.54
N LEU A 37 3.51 -5.36 -10.87
CA LEU A 37 2.05 -5.27 -10.80
C LEU A 37 1.43 -5.06 -12.19
N LEU A 38 1.95 -4.14 -12.99
CA LEU A 38 1.46 -3.88 -14.35
C LEU A 38 1.61 -5.11 -15.26
N ARG A 39 2.73 -5.84 -15.14
CA ARG A 39 2.94 -7.10 -15.88
C ARG A 39 1.95 -8.18 -15.46
N ALA A 40 1.78 -8.39 -14.15
CA ALA A 40 0.84 -9.38 -13.62
C ALA A 40 -0.60 -9.09 -14.04
N ALA A 41 -1.01 -7.81 -13.98
CA ALA A 41 -2.32 -7.36 -14.42
C ALA A 41 -2.46 -7.29 -15.97
N ASN A 42 -1.39 -7.59 -16.72
CA ASN A 42 -1.36 -7.56 -18.18
C ASN A 42 -1.88 -6.23 -18.77
N VAL A 43 -1.37 -5.12 -18.23
CA VAL A 43 -1.68 -3.77 -18.74
C VAL A 43 -1.06 -3.57 -20.13
N LYS A 44 -1.85 -3.07 -21.07
CA LYS A 44 -1.43 -2.88 -22.47
C LYS A 44 -1.86 -1.50 -22.98
N ASN A 45 -1.21 -1.08 -24.07
CA ASN A 45 -1.57 0.11 -24.82
C ASN A 45 -3.09 0.13 -25.15
N GLY A 46 -3.70 1.30 -25.02
CA GLY A 46 -5.12 1.55 -25.33
C GLY A 46 -6.11 1.11 -24.25
N MET A 47 -5.68 0.41 -23.19
CA MET A 47 -6.55 0.05 -22.08
C MET A 47 -6.95 1.26 -21.24
N SER A 48 -8.15 1.20 -20.62
CA SER A 48 -8.61 2.14 -19.59
C SER A 48 -8.31 1.55 -18.21
N VAL A 49 -7.54 2.26 -17.40
CA VAL A 49 -7.03 1.78 -16.10
C VAL A 49 -7.38 2.76 -14.98
N LEU A 50 -7.93 2.25 -13.90
CA LEU A 50 -8.15 2.99 -12.67
C LEU A 50 -7.06 2.63 -11.64
N ASP A 51 -6.35 3.64 -11.16
CA ASP A 51 -5.41 3.55 -10.04
C ASP A 51 -6.11 4.00 -8.76
N VAL A 52 -6.44 3.06 -7.88
CA VAL A 52 -7.18 3.29 -6.62
C VAL A 52 -6.21 3.41 -5.47
N ALA A 53 -6.43 4.37 -4.59
CA ALA A 53 -5.46 4.81 -3.58
C ALA A 53 -4.13 5.17 -4.26
N CYS A 54 -4.22 6.03 -5.28
CA CYS A 54 -3.13 6.32 -6.21
C CYS A 54 -1.96 7.08 -5.56
N GLY A 55 -2.16 7.66 -4.36
CA GLY A 55 -1.17 8.51 -3.72
C GLY A 55 -0.67 9.60 -4.68
N PRO A 56 0.65 9.81 -4.80
CA PRO A 56 1.23 10.80 -5.73
C PRO A 56 1.18 10.39 -7.21
N GLY A 57 0.45 9.31 -7.60
CA GLY A 57 0.13 8.99 -8.99
C GLY A 57 1.17 8.17 -9.76
N TYR A 58 2.10 7.50 -9.10
CA TYR A 58 3.18 6.77 -9.78
C TYR A 58 2.70 5.58 -10.60
N VAL A 59 1.66 4.85 -10.15
CA VAL A 59 1.07 3.74 -10.93
C VAL A 59 0.39 4.30 -12.16
N ALA A 60 -0.44 5.34 -12.02
CA ALA A 60 -1.11 6.00 -13.14
C ALA A 60 -0.10 6.52 -14.19
N ALA A 61 1.03 7.11 -13.74
CA ALA A 61 2.10 7.55 -14.62
C ALA A 61 2.76 6.39 -15.40
N ALA A 62 3.02 5.28 -14.71
CA ALA A 62 3.59 4.09 -15.35
C ALA A 62 2.60 3.44 -16.35
N VAL A 63 1.32 3.46 -16.06
CA VAL A 63 0.23 3.04 -16.96
C VAL A 63 0.24 3.90 -18.24
N GLN A 64 0.32 5.24 -18.08
CA GLN A 64 0.37 6.16 -19.22
C GLN A 64 1.61 5.92 -20.09
N GLN A 65 2.77 5.61 -19.50
CA GLN A 65 3.99 5.27 -20.23
C GLN A 65 3.85 4.02 -21.10
N LEU A 66 2.94 3.11 -20.77
CA LEU A 66 2.59 1.94 -21.59
C LEU A 66 1.58 2.27 -22.70
N GLY A 67 1.16 3.54 -22.83
CA GLY A 67 0.17 3.99 -23.82
C GLY A 67 -1.28 3.66 -23.41
N ALA A 68 -1.55 3.30 -22.16
CA ALA A 68 -2.88 3.12 -21.60
C ALA A 68 -3.42 4.45 -21.03
N LEU A 69 -4.74 4.56 -20.92
CA LEU A 69 -5.43 5.69 -20.32
C LEU A 69 -5.55 5.46 -18.81
N ALA A 70 -5.02 6.36 -18.01
CA ALA A 70 -5.04 6.25 -16.55
C ALA A 70 -5.93 7.33 -15.92
N VAL A 71 -6.67 6.93 -14.90
CA VAL A 71 -7.35 7.81 -13.94
C VAL A 71 -6.90 7.39 -12.55
N GLY A 72 -6.46 8.34 -11.70
CA GLY A 72 -6.10 8.07 -10.31
C GLY A 72 -7.16 8.59 -9.34
N ILE A 73 -7.43 7.81 -8.29
CA ILE A 73 -8.33 8.20 -7.19
C ILE A 73 -7.62 7.98 -5.86
N ASP A 74 -7.67 8.98 -5.00
CA ASP A 74 -7.20 8.89 -3.62
C ASP A 74 -8.12 9.68 -2.71
N PHE A 75 -8.28 9.23 -1.46
CA PHE A 75 -9.13 9.94 -0.49
C PHE A 75 -8.41 11.16 0.11
N SER A 76 -7.07 11.20 0.06
CA SER A 76 -6.27 12.30 0.54
C SER A 76 -6.18 13.40 -0.52
N ARG A 77 -6.64 14.59 -0.16
CA ARG A 77 -6.53 15.77 -1.00
C ARG A 77 -5.06 16.14 -1.26
N GLU A 78 -4.22 16.05 -0.23
CA GLU A 78 -2.79 16.37 -0.36
C GLU A 78 -2.08 15.40 -1.31
N MET A 79 -2.43 14.11 -1.30
CA MET A 79 -1.93 13.14 -2.27
C MET A 79 -2.35 13.51 -3.70
N ILE A 80 -3.62 13.88 -3.91
CA ILE A 80 -4.13 14.31 -5.22
C ILE A 80 -3.44 15.59 -5.71
N LEU A 81 -3.17 16.54 -4.83
CA LEU A 81 -2.41 17.74 -5.20
C LEU A 81 -1.00 17.39 -5.69
N ARG A 82 -0.31 16.46 -4.99
CA ARG A 82 1.00 15.97 -5.41
C ARG A 82 0.94 15.20 -6.73
N ALA A 83 -0.07 14.36 -6.91
CA ALA A 83 -0.25 13.61 -8.16
C ALA A 83 -0.41 14.54 -9.36
N ARG A 84 -1.21 15.60 -9.23
CA ARG A 84 -1.41 16.63 -10.29
C ARG A 84 -0.15 17.45 -10.55
N GLU A 85 0.62 17.76 -9.49
CA GLU A 85 1.91 18.45 -9.61
C GLU A 85 2.94 17.62 -10.40
N PHE A 86 3.06 16.32 -10.06
CA PHE A 86 4.06 15.42 -10.65
C PHE A 86 3.67 14.92 -12.04
N HIS A 87 2.35 14.78 -12.30
CA HIS A 87 1.82 14.16 -13.51
C HIS A 87 0.66 14.98 -14.12
N PRO A 88 0.91 16.22 -14.58
CA PRO A 88 -0.15 17.17 -14.98
C PRO A 88 -0.99 16.71 -16.19
N GLY A 89 -0.55 15.68 -16.91
CA GLY A 89 -1.28 15.13 -18.06
C GLY A 89 -2.23 13.96 -17.70
N ILE A 90 -2.37 13.62 -16.44
CA ILE A 90 -3.21 12.52 -15.97
C ILE A 90 -4.36 13.08 -15.13
N GLU A 91 -5.53 12.45 -15.25
CA GLU A 91 -6.68 12.82 -14.46
C GLU A 91 -6.58 12.20 -13.06
N PHE A 92 -6.62 13.05 -12.01
CA PHE A 92 -6.65 12.64 -10.62
C PHE A 92 -7.86 13.24 -9.91
N ARG A 93 -8.57 12.42 -9.14
CA ARG A 93 -9.78 12.80 -8.40
C ARG A 93 -9.66 12.43 -6.93
N GLU A 94 -10.13 13.31 -6.05
CA GLU A 94 -10.37 12.95 -4.66
C GLU A 94 -11.59 12.01 -4.60
N GLY A 95 -11.49 10.88 -3.88
CA GLY A 95 -12.57 9.92 -3.79
C GLY A 95 -12.24 8.73 -2.88
N ASP A 96 -13.30 8.08 -2.39
CA ASP A 96 -13.22 6.91 -1.53
C ASP A 96 -13.24 5.63 -2.37
N ALA A 97 -12.23 4.77 -2.17
CA ALA A 97 -12.15 3.44 -2.78
C ALA A 97 -13.36 2.55 -2.46
N GLN A 98 -14.04 2.81 -1.34
CA GLN A 98 -15.19 2.07 -0.85
C GLN A 98 -16.53 2.57 -1.44
N ALA A 99 -16.50 3.68 -2.21
CA ALA A 99 -17.65 4.28 -2.87
C ALA A 99 -17.21 5.04 -4.14
N LEU A 100 -16.73 4.32 -5.15
CA LEU A 100 -16.16 4.88 -6.37
C LEU A 100 -17.24 5.62 -7.19
N GLN A 101 -16.96 6.87 -7.56
CA GLN A 101 -17.86 7.71 -8.36
C GLN A 101 -17.81 7.41 -9.88
N SER A 102 -17.20 6.31 -10.26
CA SER A 102 -17.15 5.86 -11.65
C SER A 102 -18.36 4.99 -11.98
N ALA A 103 -18.81 5.05 -13.23
CA ALA A 103 -19.89 4.18 -13.72
C ALA A 103 -19.45 2.71 -13.75
N ASP A 104 -20.44 1.82 -13.77
CA ASP A 104 -20.20 0.40 -13.93
C ASP A 104 -19.46 0.11 -15.24
N GLU A 105 -18.64 -0.91 -15.26
CA GLU A 105 -18.00 -1.45 -16.46
C GLU A 105 -17.22 -0.41 -17.30
N THR A 106 -16.49 0.46 -16.61
CA THR A 106 -15.74 1.58 -17.23
C THR A 106 -14.30 1.18 -17.57
N PHE A 107 -13.66 0.35 -16.74
CA PHE A 107 -12.23 0.11 -16.79
C PHE A 107 -11.89 -1.32 -17.23
N ASP A 108 -10.81 -1.47 -17.99
CA ASP A 108 -10.23 -2.76 -18.33
C ASP A 108 -9.38 -3.31 -17.17
N ARG A 109 -8.78 -2.40 -16.39
CA ARG A 109 -7.97 -2.73 -15.20
C ARG A 109 -8.31 -1.81 -14.04
N VAL A 110 -8.33 -2.38 -12.84
CA VAL A 110 -8.28 -1.63 -11.58
C VAL A 110 -7.01 -2.06 -10.86
N LEU A 111 -6.19 -1.10 -10.44
CA LEU A 111 -4.94 -1.34 -9.76
C LEU A 111 -4.96 -0.66 -8.39
N MET A 112 -4.33 -1.28 -7.38
CA MET A 112 -4.20 -0.71 -6.05
C MET A 112 -2.82 -1.10 -5.46
N ASN A 113 -1.86 -0.19 -5.52
CA ASN A 113 -0.51 -0.46 -5.03
C ASN A 113 -0.38 -0.07 -3.55
N PHE A 114 -0.38 -1.06 -2.65
CA PHE A 114 -0.30 -0.90 -1.18
C PHE A 114 -1.43 -0.06 -0.54
N GLY A 115 -2.64 -0.07 -1.13
CA GLY A 115 -3.77 0.72 -0.62
C GLY A 115 -4.77 -0.08 0.24
N LEU A 116 -4.96 -1.38 -0.04
CA LEU A 116 -6.10 -2.16 0.47
C LEU A 116 -6.15 -2.27 2.00
N PHE A 117 -5.01 -2.41 2.66
CA PHE A 117 -4.91 -2.57 4.12
C PHE A 117 -5.08 -1.25 4.90
N HIS A 118 -5.22 -0.11 4.21
CA HIS A 118 -5.55 1.19 4.81
C HIS A 118 -7.05 1.49 4.87
N LEU A 119 -7.87 0.62 4.31
CA LEU A 119 -9.32 0.81 4.23
C LEU A 119 -10.03 0.27 5.47
N SER A 120 -11.08 0.94 5.91
CA SER A 120 -11.92 0.49 7.03
C SER A 120 -12.87 -0.65 6.65
N SER A 121 -13.26 -0.71 5.39
CA SER A 121 -14.13 -1.74 4.82
C SER A 121 -13.57 -2.22 3.48
N PRO A 122 -12.47 -2.99 3.47
CA PRO A 122 -11.82 -3.42 2.24
C PRO A 122 -12.73 -4.27 1.35
N ASP A 123 -13.70 -4.99 1.91
CA ASP A 123 -14.70 -5.75 1.15
C ASP A 123 -15.54 -4.85 0.24
N LYS A 124 -15.90 -3.64 0.71
CA LYS A 124 -16.61 -2.66 -0.11
C LYS A 124 -15.73 -2.19 -1.28
N ALA A 125 -14.45 -1.95 -1.02
CA ALA A 125 -13.53 -1.54 -2.08
C ALA A 125 -13.31 -2.63 -3.12
N LEU A 126 -13.25 -3.90 -2.72
CA LEU A 126 -13.19 -5.03 -3.64
C LEU A 126 -14.47 -5.14 -4.48
N ALA A 127 -15.65 -4.92 -3.87
CA ALA A 127 -16.92 -4.92 -4.59
C ALA A 127 -17.01 -3.74 -5.60
N GLU A 128 -16.57 -2.54 -5.20
CA GLU A 128 -16.52 -1.36 -6.06
C GLU A 128 -15.52 -1.55 -7.22
N ALA A 129 -14.32 -2.09 -6.94
CA ALA A 129 -13.36 -2.44 -7.98
C ALA A 129 -13.97 -3.40 -9.01
N ARG A 130 -14.73 -4.42 -8.55
CA ARG A 130 -15.44 -5.32 -9.44
C ARG A 130 -16.54 -4.62 -10.23
N ARG A 131 -17.32 -3.74 -9.60
CA ARG A 131 -18.42 -3.01 -10.24
C ARG A 131 -17.91 -2.19 -11.43
N VAL A 132 -16.85 -1.42 -11.23
CA VAL A 132 -16.31 -0.52 -12.26
C VAL A 132 -15.48 -1.24 -13.33
N LEU A 133 -15.05 -2.49 -13.10
CA LEU A 133 -14.39 -3.32 -14.11
C LEU A 133 -15.39 -3.80 -15.16
N ARG A 134 -14.99 -3.79 -16.42
CA ARG A 134 -15.68 -4.46 -17.53
C ARG A 134 -15.65 -5.97 -17.35
N HIS A 135 -16.54 -6.69 -18.02
CA HIS A 135 -16.42 -8.13 -18.16
C HIS A 135 -15.06 -8.51 -18.78
N GLY A 136 -14.38 -9.51 -18.21
CA GLY A 136 -13.02 -9.88 -18.58
C GLY A 136 -11.94 -8.91 -18.06
N GLY A 137 -12.34 -7.84 -17.36
CA GLY A 137 -11.43 -6.92 -16.69
C GLY A 137 -10.72 -7.56 -15.51
N THR A 138 -9.66 -6.93 -15.04
CA THR A 138 -8.76 -7.50 -14.02
C THR A 138 -8.50 -6.50 -12.91
N LEU A 139 -8.64 -6.94 -11.65
CA LEU A 139 -8.14 -6.27 -10.46
C LEU A 139 -6.72 -6.77 -10.16
N GLY A 140 -5.78 -5.86 -9.95
CA GLY A 140 -4.44 -6.15 -9.45
C GLY A 140 -4.10 -5.31 -8.23
N PHE A 141 -3.55 -5.91 -7.16
CA PHE A 141 -3.12 -5.14 -5.99
C PHE A 141 -1.89 -5.75 -5.33
N THR A 142 -1.22 -4.93 -4.52
CA THR A 142 -0.05 -5.34 -3.74
C THR A 142 -0.32 -5.26 -2.25
N LEU A 143 0.30 -6.18 -1.51
CA LEU A 143 0.24 -6.26 -0.04
C LEU A 143 1.66 -6.50 0.49
N TRP A 144 2.01 -5.90 1.62
CA TRP A 144 3.25 -6.26 2.29
C TRP A 144 3.22 -7.72 2.73
N ALA A 145 4.31 -8.44 2.51
CA ALA A 145 4.42 -9.81 2.97
C ALA A 145 4.54 -9.86 4.50
N LYS A 146 4.12 -10.99 5.07
CA LYS A 146 4.22 -11.26 6.50
C LYS A 146 5.67 -11.17 6.99
N PRO A 147 5.88 -10.91 8.28
CA PRO A 147 7.23 -10.83 8.85
C PRO A 147 8.09 -12.07 8.58
N GLU A 148 7.49 -13.26 8.51
CA GLU A 148 8.18 -14.52 8.23
C GLU A 148 8.76 -14.57 6.80
N GLU A 149 8.19 -13.81 5.87
CA GLU A 149 8.58 -13.79 4.46
C GLU A 149 9.29 -12.48 4.04
N SER A 150 9.34 -11.48 4.92
CA SER A 150 9.91 -10.16 4.62
C SER A 150 10.91 -9.73 5.71
N PRO A 151 12.21 -9.74 5.45
CA PRO A 151 13.22 -9.32 6.41
C PRO A 151 12.99 -7.93 6.99
N TYR A 152 12.57 -6.97 6.17
CA TYR A 152 12.19 -5.63 6.66
C TYR A 152 11.02 -5.69 7.64
N SER A 153 9.92 -6.34 7.26
CA SER A 153 8.73 -6.45 8.13
C SER A 153 9.10 -7.13 9.44
N LYS A 154 9.96 -8.17 9.36
CA LYS A 154 10.42 -8.89 10.55
C LYS A 154 11.24 -7.99 11.47
N LEU A 155 12.25 -7.30 10.97
CA LEU A 155 13.12 -6.47 11.81
C LEU A 155 12.36 -5.34 12.49
N MET A 156 11.37 -4.73 11.82
CA MET A 156 10.53 -3.70 12.40
C MET A 156 9.59 -4.25 13.47
N ASN A 157 8.89 -5.37 13.18
CA ASN A 157 8.01 -6.00 14.14
C ASN A 157 8.78 -6.48 15.38
N ASP A 158 9.90 -7.19 15.21
CA ASP A 158 10.72 -7.68 16.33
C ASP A 158 11.16 -6.51 17.25
N ALA A 159 11.56 -5.38 16.69
CA ALA A 159 11.98 -4.20 17.46
C ALA A 159 10.80 -3.56 18.21
N ILE A 160 9.64 -3.44 17.57
CA ILE A 160 8.43 -2.88 18.16
C ILE A 160 7.89 -3.81 19.27
N GLU A 161 7.74 -5.10 19.00
CA GLU A 161 7.24 -6.09 19.98
C GLU A 161 8.14 -6.19 21.21
N ALA A 162 9.46 -6.08 21.04
CA ALA A 162 10.41 -6.18 22.15
C ALA A 162 10.42 -4.94 23.07
N HIS A 163 10.11 -3.76 22.56
CA HIS A 163 10.40 -2.52 23.28
C HIS A 163 9.23 -1.53 23.37
N ALA A 164 8.21 -1.62 22.50
CA ALA A 164 7.08 -0.71 22.56
C ALA A 164 6.10 -1.07 23.70
N ASP A 165 5.41 -0.05 24.17
CA ASP A 165 4.18 -0.25 24.94
C ASP A 165 3.01 -0.50 23.97
N MET A 166 2.57 -1.75 23.90
CA MET A 166 1.48 -2.17 23.03
C MET A 166 0.08 -1.91 23.64
N SER A 167 0.02 -1.37 24.86
CA SER A 167 -1.26 -1.03 25.50
C SER A 167 -1.83 0.32 25.04
N VAL A 168 -1.08 1.05 24.21
CA VAL A 168 -1.55 2.32 23.66
C VAL A 168 -2.75 2.11 22.72
N GLU A 169 -3.82 2.86 22.98
CA GLU A 169 -5.03 2.76 22.17
C GLU A 169 -4.87 3.51 20.84
N LEU A 170 -5.12 2.83 19.74
CA LEU A 170 -5.25 3.38 18.41
C LEU A 170 -6.63 3.05 17.84
N PRO A 171 -7.17 3.88 16.93
CA PRO A 171 -8.39 3.52 16.21
C PRO A 171 -8.24 2.16 15.56
N SER A 172 -9.16 1.25 15.89
CA SER A 172 -9.09 -0.13 15.45
C SER A 172 -9.67 -0.27 14.04
N GLY A 173 -8.91 -0.88 13.14
CA GLY A 173 -9.30 -1.21 11.78
C GLY A 173 -9.12 -2.71 11.49
N PRO A 174 -9.32 -3.12 10.24
CA PRO A 174 -9.02 -4.48 9.82
C PRO A 174 -7.57 -4.86 10.13
N PRO A 175 -7.28 -6.14 10.40
CA PRO A 175 -5.91 -6.61 10.61
C PRO A 175 -5.02 -6.23 9.42
N TYR A 176 -3.82 -5.72 9.70
CA TYR A 176 -2.89 -5.23 8.67
C TYR A 176 -2.55 -6.31 7.63
N TYR A 177 -2.42 -7.55 8.07
CA TYR A 177 -2.09 -8.71 7.24
C TYR A 177 -3.30 -9.56 6.86
N LEU A 178 -4.54 -9.01 6.89
CA LEU A 178 -5.79 -9.76 6.65
C LEU A 178 -5.77 -10.57 5.33
N PHE A 179 -5.30 -9.96 4.24
CA PHE A 179 -5.32 -10.59 2.91
C PHE A 179 -4.01 -11.28 2.53
N THR A 180 -3.09 -11.45 3.46
CA THR A 180 -1.80 -12.11 3.21
C THR A 180 -1.86 -13.63 3.31
N ASP A 181 -2.94 -14.18 3.87
CA ASP A 181 -3.29 -15.58 3.71
C ASP A 181 -3.98 -15.80 2.35
N ARG A 182 -3.43 -16.71 1.54
CA ARG A 182 -3.93 -16.97 0.19
C ARG A 182 -5.39 -17.44 0.17
N THR A 183 -5.81 -18.20 1.17
CA THR A 183 -7.18 -18.73 1.27
C THR A 183 -8.16 -17.63 1.66
N GLU A 184 -7.82 -16.84 2.67
CA GLU A 184 -8.61 -15.69 3.10
C GLU A 184 -8.75 -14.65 1.99
N CYS A 185 -7.66 -14.34 1.29
CA CYS A 185 -7.66 -13.44 0.14
C CYS A 185 -8.60 -13.95 -0.96
N ARG A 186 -8.51 -15.24 -1.30
CA ARG A 186 -9.42 -15.86 -2.31
C ARG A 186 -10.88 -15.79 -1.89
N ASN A 187 -11.18 -16.09 -0.62
CA ASN A 187 -12.54 -16.07 -0.09
C ASN A 187 -13.12 -14.63 -0.16
N ALA A 188 -12.34 -13.61 0.22
CA ALA A 188 -12.77 -12.22 0.11
C ALA A 188 -13.04 -11.80 -1.33
N LEU A 189 -12.17 -12.18 -2.28
CA LEU A 189 -12.36 -11.91 -3.70
C LEU A 189 -13.59 -12.63 -4.27
N GLN A 190 -13.83 -13.89 -3.88
CA GLN A 190 -15.03 -14.63 -4.28
C GLN A 190 -16.30 -14.00 -3.70
N SER A 191 -16.26 -13.55 -2.44
CA SER A 191 -17.38 -12.84 -1.80
C SER A 191 -17.71 -11.53 -2.50
N ALA A 192 -16.68 -10.83 -3.02
CA ALA A 192 -16.84 -9.65 -3.86
C ALA A 192 -17.31 -10.01 -5.30
N GLY A 193 -17.43 -11.29 -5.65
CA GLY A 193 -17.93 -11.79 -6.94
C GLY A 193 -16.88 -11.96 -8.03
N PHE A 194 -15.58 -11.95 -7.70
CA PHE A 194 -14.52 -12.29 -8.64
C PHE A 194 -14.40 -13.81 -8.88
N ALA A 195 -13.76 -14.19 -9.97
CA ALA A 195 -13.47 -15.58 -10.29
C ALA A 195 -12.26 -16.07 -9.49
N GLY A 196 -12.48 -16.60 -8.29
CA GLY A 196 -11.40 -17.05 -7.40
C GLY A 196 -10.45 -18.10 -7.98
N ASP A 197 -10.89 -18.86 -8.99
CA ASP A 197 -10.07 -19.78 -9.78
C ASP A 197 -9.06 -19.06 -10.71
N SER A 198 -9.31 -17.80 -11.06
CA SER A 198 -8.40 -16.97 -11.84
C SER A 198 -7.37 -16.22 -10.99
N MET A 199 -7.42 -16.33 -9.66
CA MET A 199 -6.53 -15.61 -8.77
C MET A 199 -5.09 -16.13 -8.90
N THR A 200 -4.18 -15.21 -9.24
CA THR A 200 -2.74 -15.39 -8.99
C THR A 200 -2.35 -14.68 -7.70
N PHE A 201 -1.39 -15.22 -6.99
CA PHE A 201 -0.88 -14.70 -5.73
C PHE A 201 0.60 -15.02 -5.67
N GLU A 202 1.45 -14.05 -5.96
CA GLU A 202 2.89 -14.24 -6.13
C GLU A 202 3.67 -13.37 -5.15
N THR A 203 4.72 -13.92 -4.58
CA THR A 203 5.67 -13.14 -3.77
C THR A 203 6.71 -12.49 -4.67
N PHE A 204 6.88 -11.19 -4.53
CA PHE A 204 7.91 -10.43 -5.21
C PHE A 204 8.79 -9.71 -4.18
N SER A 205 10.11 -9.79 -4.35
CA SER A 205 11.08 -9.21 -3.42
C SER A 205 11.96 -8.18 -4.10
N VAL A 206 12.27 -7.12 -3.38
CA VAL A 206 13.19 -6.06 -3.78
C VAL A 206 14.20 -5.80 -2.66
N ASN A 207 15.27 -5.10 -2.98
CA ASN A 207 16.19 -4.57 -1.96
C ASN A 207 15.97 -3.07 -1.83
N TRP A 208 15.43 -2.65 -0.68
CA TRP A 208 15.29 -1.24 -0.39
C TRP A 208 16.64 -0.65 0.00
N LYS A 209 17.12 0.26 -0.81
CA LYS A 209 18.36 0.97 -0.55
C LYS A 209 18.09 2.14 0.37
N VAL A 210 18.76 2.18 1.52
CA VAL A 210 18.62 3.24 2.52
C VAL A 210 20.00 3.79 2.89
N PRO A 211 20.09 5.10 3.21
CA PRO A 211 21.38 5.76 3.45
C PRO A 211 22.00 5.40 4.80
N THR A 212 21.18 5.20 5.84
CA THR A 212 21.64 4.99 7.22
C THR A 212 20.88 3.82 7.86
N ALA A 213 21.46 3.24 8.92
CA ALA A 213 20.85 2.12 9.63
C ALA A 213 19.55 2.49 10.36
N ASP A 214 19.40 3.74 10.77
CA ASP A 214 18.19 4.24 11.44
C ASP A 214 17.10 4.69 10.47
N PHE A 215 17.40 4.81 9.17
CA PHE A 215 16.43 5.28 8.16
C PHE A 215 15.10 4.52 8.18
N PRO A 216 15.04 3.17 8.32
CA PRO A 216 13.78 2.44 8.47
C PRO A 216 12.94 2.90 9.66
N PHE A 217 13.56 3.15 10.81
CA PHE A 217 12.88 3.67 12.00
C PHE A 217 12.34 5.09 11.75
N GLU A 218 13.15 5.98 11.15
CA GLU A 218 12.74 7.34 10.80
C GLU A 218 11.61 7.36 9.76
N ALA A 219 11.64 6.44 8.80
CA ALA A 219 10.59 6.26 7.80
C ALA A 219 9.24 5.92 8.46
N GLU A 220 9.22 4.95 9.37
CA GLU A 220 8.01 4.55 10.10
C GLU A 220 7.51 5.65 11.03
N LEU A 221 8.42 6.33 11.73
CA LEU A 221 8.05 7.39 12.67
C LEU A 221 7.50 8.63 11.99
N HIS A 222 8.07 9.02 10.84
CA HIS A 222 7.79 10.32 10.22
C HIS A 222 6.97 10.27 8.94
N ALA A 223 6.90 9.13 8.27
CA ALA A 223 6.18 8.95 7.02
C ALA A 223 5.17 7.79 7.04
N GLY A 224 5.11 7.01 8.12
CA GLY A 224 4.06 6.03 8.36
C GLY A 224 2.77 6.66 8.91
N VAL A 225 1.70 5.89 8.94
CA VAL A 225 0.44 6.30 9.58
C VAL A 225 0.23 5.51 10.88
N ARG A 226 -0.01 4.20 10.80
CA ARG A 226 -0.26 3.36 11.99
C ARG A 226 0.99 3.22 12.87
N SER A 227 2.13 2.93 12.27
CA SER A 227 3.41 2.84 12.95
C SER A 227 3.80 4.16 13.59
N ALA A 228 3.69 5.27 12.86
CA ALA A 228 3.96 6.59 13.40
C ALA A 228 3.07 6.92 14.59
N ALA A 229 1.77 6.56 14.54
CA ALA A 229 0.85 6.80 15.63
C ALA A 229 1.16 5.94 16.88
N LEU A 230 1.62 4.71 16.69
CA LEU A 230 2.10 3.85 17.77
C LEU A 230 3.40 4.41 18.38
N LEU A 231 4.38 4.73 17.54
CA LEU A 231 5.67 5.24 17.96
C LEU A 231 5.56 6.59 18.68
N ALA A 232 4.72 7.50 18.17
CA ALA A 232 4.50 8.81 18.80
C ALA A 232 3.89 8.75 20.22
N ARG A 233 3.37 7.61 20.63
CA ARG A 233 2.83 7.37 21.98
C ARG A 233 3.81 6.66 22.92
N GLN A 234 5.00 6.33 22.42
CA GLN A 234 6.04 5.70 23.24
C GLN A 234 6.82 6.75 24.05
N SER A 235 7.35 6.34 25.19
CA SER A 235 8.29 7.20 25.94
C SER A 235 9.60 7.40 25.16
N PRO A 236 10.35 8.48 25.43
CA PRO A 236 11.65 8.70 24.79
C PRO A 236 12.62 7.53 24.96
N GLU A 237 12.59 6.86 26.11
CA GLU A 237 13.44 5.70 26.41
C GLU A 237 13.06 4.49 25.54
N ARG A 238 11.75 4.22 25.37
CA ARG A 238 11.26 3.15 24.49
C ARG A 238 11.59 3.43 23.04
N LEU A 239 11.41 4.67 22.58
CA LEU A 239 11.78 5.07 21.22
C LEU A 239 13.27 4.85 20.95
N ALA A 240 14.14 5.19 21.91
CA ALA A 240 15.58 4.97 21.79
C ALA A 240 15.92 3.47 21.70
N LEU A 241 15.24 2.62 22.48
CA LEU A 241 15.42 1.17 22.43
C LEU A 241 14.95 0.58 21.09
N ILE A 242 13.78 1.00 20.58
CA ILE A 242 13.26 0.56 19.29
C ILE A 242 14.21 0.96 18.17
N ARG A 243 14.66 2.24 18.14
CA ARG A 243 15.63 2.74 17.17
C ARG A 243 16.90 1.90 17.18
N SER A 244 17.50 1.70 18.36
CA SER A 244 18.74 0.92 18.49
C SER A 244 18.59 -0.54 18.06
N ALA A 245 17.43 -1.17 18.33
CA ALA A 245 17.15 -2.52 17.86
C ALA A 245 17.04 -2.61 16.35
N VAL A 246 16.40 -1.60 15.71
CA VAL A 246 16.32 -1.48 14.25
C VAL A 246 17.72 -1.28 13.65
N GLU A 247 18.48 -0.30 14.12
CA GLU A 247 19.85 -0.02 13.66
C GLU A 247 20.71 -1.29 13.69
N LYS A 248 20.75 -1.97 14.85
CA LYS A 248 21.51 -3.21 15.03
C LYS A 248 21.05 -4.32 14.05
N SER A 249 19.77 -4.38 13.76
CA SER A 249 19.22 -5.38 12.82
C SER A 249 19.53 -5.05 11.37
N VAL A 250 19.68 -3.76 11.04
CA VAL A 250 19.98 -3.28 9.68
C VAL A 250 21.45 -3.47 9.32
N GLU A 251 22.39 -3.45 10.28
CA GLU A 251 23.84 -3.58 10.07
C GLU A 251 24.24 -4.78 9.18
N ARG A 252 23.52 -5.90 9.27
CA ARG A 252 23.78 -7.10 8.44
C ARG A 252 23.50 -6.92 6.94
N TYR A 253 22.82 -5.81 6.57
CA TYR A 253 22.48 -5.47 5.19
C TYR A 253 23.36 -4.36 4.61
N ALA A 254 24.50 -4.06 5.22
CA ALA A 254 25.45 -3.05 4.77
C ALA A 254 25.97 -3.33 3.35
N VAL A 255 25.91 -2.34 2.47
CA VAL A 255 26.39 -2.40 1.08
C VAL A 255 26.96 -1.04 0.67
N GLY A 256 28.26 -0.96 0.41
CA GLY A 256 28.91 0.32 0.10
C GLY A 256 28.80 1.29 1.26
N GLU A 257 28.30 2.50 0.99
CA GLU A 257 28.12 3.55 2.00
C GLU A 257 26.72 3.55 2.65
N GLY A 258 25.87 2.56 2.33
CA GLY A 258 24.50 2.45 2.84
C GLY A 258 24.09 1.02 3.09
N TYR A 259 22.80 0.75 3.00
CA TYR A 259 22.20 -0.57 3.29
C TYR A 259 21.24 -0.97 2.18
N ALA A 260 21.09 -2.28 1.96
CA ALA A 260 20.14 -2.85 1.00
C ALA A 260 19.28 -3.92 1.71
N ILE A 261 18.13 -3.50 2.24
CA ILE A 261 17.27 -4.32 3.08
C ILE A 261 16.29 -5.08 2.20
N PRO A 262 16.26 -6.43 2.24
CA PRO A 262 15.29 -7.20 1.47
C PRO A 262 13.87 -6.95 2.01
N ILE A 263 12.95 -6.67 1.09
CA ILE A 263 11.54 -6.48 1.35
C ILE A 263 10.74 -7.34 0.39
N ALA A 264 9.73 -8.02 0.90
CA ALA A 264 8.81 -8.80 0.10
C ALA A 264 7.39 -8.23 0.14
N ALA A 265 6.69 -8.38 -0.99
CA ALA A 265 5.29 -8.06 -1.12
C ALA A 265 4.58 -9.15 -1.94
N TYR A 266 3.30 -9.33 -1.71
CA TYR A 266 2.45 -10.15 -2.56
C TYR A 266 1.86 -9.30 -3.67
N ILE A 267 1.86 -9.84 -4.88
CA ILE A 267 1.14 -9.32 -6.03
C ILE A 267 -0.03 -10.25 -6.28
N VAL A 268 -1.23 -9.72 -6.15
CA VAL A 268 -2.47 -10.47 -6.32
C VAL A 268 -3.19 -9.93 -7.54
N VAL A 269 -3.64 -10.84 -8.41
CA VAL A 269 -4.41 -10.50 -9.61
C VAL A 269 -5.60 -11.45 -9.74
N VAL A 270 -6.76 -10.91 -10.09
CA VAL A 270 -7.99 -11.68 -10.25
C VAL A 270 -8.85 -11.06 -11.36
N SER A 271 -9.58 -11.89 -12.11
CA SER A 271 -10.44 -11.44 -13.20
C SER A 271 -11.92 -11.38 -12.79
N LYS A 272 -12.64 -10.40 -13.33
CA LYS A 272 -14.11 -10.36 -13.39
C LYS A 272 -14.55 -11.22 -14.57
N LYS A 273 -15.31 -12.27 -14.31
CA LYS A 273 -16.02 -13.07 -15.35
C LYS A 273 -17.25 -12.35 -15.83
#